data_edcb6e8b2a9881286709f303441f9ce0
#
_entry.id   edcb6e8b2a9881286709f303441f9ce0
#
_cell.length_a   1.000
_cell.length_b   1.000
_cell.length_c   1.000
_cell.angle_alpha   90.00
_cell.angle_beta   90.00
_cell.angle_gamma   90.00
#
_symmetry.space_group_name_H-M   'P 1'
#
loop_
_entity.id
_entity.type
_entity.pdbx_description
1 polymer ?
#
loop_
_entity_poly.entity_id
_entity_poly.type
_entity_poly.pdbx_seq_one_letter_code
_entity_poly.pdbx_strand_id
1 'polypeptide(L)'
;TTIKDYGFMFRDDPAYADKAARVSAIAKDVTEYLTSLGLPATAPNGLVVTYHSACSMQHGQQIKDTPKTLLKAAGFTVKEPPEGHLCCGSAGVYNIMQPEIAERLRDRKIGNLDKTRPDIIAAGNIGCITQIAKGYEERERPVPIVHTVELLDWATGGPVPEALADRGLADSALQLPLRAAE
;
A
#
# COMPACT_ATOMS: atom_id res chain seq x y z
N THR A 1 9.86 -2.68 8.84
CA THR A 1 9.95 -3.88 9.69
C THR A 1 11.31 -3.95 10.35
N THR A 2 12.41 -4.05 9.58
CA THR A 2 13.78 -4.24 10.11
C THR A 2 14.17 -3.23 11.19
N ILE A 3 13.88 -1.94 11.01
CA ILE A 3 14.20 -0.91 12.02
C ILE A 3 13.45 -1.16 13.34
N LYS A 4 12.19 -1.61 13.26
CA LYS A 4 11.41 -1.97 14.45
C LYS A 4 11.99 -3.18 15.20
N ASP A 5 12.78 -4.03 14.51
CA ASP A 5 13.40 -5.21 15.09
C ASP A 5 14.80 -4.96 15.67
N TYR A 6 15.39 -3.77 15.47
CA TYR A 6 16.75 -3.50 15.96
C TYR A 6 16.91 -3.73 17.46
N GLY A 7 15.92 -3.36 18.29
CA GLY A 7 15.96 -3.63 19.71
C GLY A 7 16.09 -5.11 20.06
N PHE A 8 15.43 -5.99 19.29
CA PHE A 8 15.56 -7.42 19.43
C PHE A 8 16.89 -7.93 18.86
N MET A 9 17.30 -7.46 17.68
CA MET A 9 18.51 -7.90 17.00
C MET A 9 19.79 -7.61 17.81
N PHE A 10 19.83 -6.46 18.49
CA PHE A 10 20.98 -5.98 19.26
C PHE A 10 20.82 -6.14 20.78
N ARG A 11 19.83 -6.91 21.25
CA ARG A 11 19.51 -7.03 22.70
C ARG A 11 20.67 -7.54 23.56
N ASP A 12 21.56 -8.33 22.97
CA ASP A 12 22.71 -8.94 23.68
C ASP A 12 24.01 -8.17 23.41
N ASP A 13 23.98 -7.03 22.69
CA ASP A 13 25.15 -6.21 22.41
C ASP A 13 25.23 -5.05 23.41
N PRO A 14 26.23 -5.04 24.32
CA PRO A 14 26.32 -4.02 25.37
C PRO A 14 26.59 -2.60 24.83
N ALA A 15 27.11 -2.45 23.60
CA ALA A 15 27.39 -1.15 22.99
C ALA A 15 26.18 -0.54 22.27
N TYR A 16 25.25 -1.38 21.81
CA TYR A 16 24.15 -0.94 20.95
C TYR A 16 22.74 -1.24 21.48
N ALA A 17 22.56 -2.13 22.46
CA ALA A 17 21.25 -2.54 22.96
C ALA A 17 20.31 -1.38 23.27
N ASP A 18 20.76 -0.42 24.10
CA ASP A 18 19.92 0.74 24.47
C ASP A 18 19.61 1.66 23.27
N LYS A 19 20.58 1.87 22.40
CA LYS A 19 20.40 2.72 21.21
C LYS A 19 19.44 2.05 20.24
N ALA A 20 19.59 0.76 20.00
CA ALA A 20 18.74 -0.04 19.13
C ALA A 20 17.29 -0.08 19.65
N ALA A 21 17.10 -0.30 20.96
CA ALA A 21 15.79 -0.24 21.58
C ALA A 21 15.10 1.12 21.39
N ARG A 22 15.83 2.23 21.56
CA ARG A 22 15.31 3.59 21.33
C ARG A 22 14.92 3.82 19.87
N VAL A 23 15.77 3.38 18.91
CA VAL A 23 15.48 3.51 17.47
C VAL A 23 14.25 2.69 17.11
N SER A 24 14.14 1.45 17.60
CA SER A 24 12.94 0.62 17.38
C SER A 24 11.67 1.28 17.91
N ALA A 25 11.74 1.90 19.09
CA ALA A 25 10.58 2.53 19.73
C ALA A 25 10.04 3.75 18.96
N ILE A 26 10.90 4.49 18.28
CA ILE A 26 10.50 5.66 17.48
C ILE A 26 10.16 5.30 16.02
N ALA A 27 10.52 4.11 15.57
CA ALA A 27 10.26 3.67 14.19
C ALA A 27 8.76 3.44 13.97
N LYS A 28 8.19 4.16 13.01
CA LYS A 28 6.79 4.04 12.60
C LYS A 28 6.68 3.75 11.11
N ASP A 29 5.67 3.01 10.73
CA ASP A 29 5.22 3.00 9.35
C ASP A 29 4.62 4.37 9.02
N VAL A 30 4.73 4.79 7.76
CA VAL A 30 4.20 6.09 7.33
C VAL A 30 2.69 6.22 7.62
N THR A 31 1.93 5.13 7.49
CA THR A 31 0.50 5.14 7.78
C THR A 31 0.18 5.29 9.28
N GLU A 32 1.01 4.72 10.16
CA GLU A 32 0.92 4.94 11.60
C GLU A 32 1.19 6.42 11.94
N TYR A 33 2.22 6.99 11.30
CA TYR A 33 2.58 8.39 11.50
C TYR A 33 1.48 9.33 10.99
N LEU A 34 0.98 9.14 9.76
CA LEU A 34 -0.10 9.94 9.20
C LEU A 34 -1.38 9.87 10.06
N THR A 35 -1.70 8.70 10.62
CA THR A 35 -2.81 8.57 11.56
C THR A 35 -2.60 9.43 12.80
N SER A 36 -1.36 9.52 13.31
CA SER A 36 -1.06 10.35 14.48
C SER A 36 -1.15 11.85 14.22
N LEU A 37 -0.99 12.27 12.96
CA LEU A 37 -1.16 13.67 12.54
C LEU A 37 -2.63 14.05 12.32
N GLY A 38 -3.48 13.07 11.99
CA GLY A 38 -4.86 13.29 11.59
C GLY A 38 -4.95 13.85 10.17
N LEU A 39 -5.21 12.99 9.18
CA LEU A 39 -5.52 13.48 7.83
C LEU A 39 -6.94 14.06 7.81
N PRO A 40 -7.15 15.20 7.11
CA PRO A 40 -8.49 15.73 6.92
C PRO A 40 -9.35 14.71 6.16
N ALA A 41 -10.58 14.52 6.62
CA ALA A 41 -11.54 13.72 5.87
C ALA A 41 -11.91 14.47 4.57
N THR A 42 -11.93 13.75 3.46
CA THR A 42 -12.34 14.28 2.16
C THR A 42 -13.71 13.75 1.76
N ALA A 43 -14.38 14.44 0.86
CA ALA A 43 -15.65 13.98 0.30
C ALA A 43 -15.45 12.67 -0.47
N PRO A 44 -16.46 11.77 -0.51
CA PRO A 44 -16.40 10.57 -1.33
C PRO A 44 -16.13 10.91 -2.79
N ASN A 45 -15.14 10.25 -3.41
CA ASN A 45 -14.73 10.47 -4.79
C ASN A 45 -15.27 9.39 -5.77
N GLY A 46 -16.05 8.43 -5.26
CA GLY A 46 -16.67 7.38 -6.05
C GLY A 46 -15.75 6.25 -6.51
N LEU A 47 -14.44 6.38 -6.32
CA LEU A 47 -13.46 5.39 -6.78
C LEU A 47 -13.36 4.19 -5.83
N VAL A 48 -13.34 3.01 -6.42
CA VAL A 48 -13.15 1.73 -5.70
C VAL A 48 -11.66 1.40 -5.66
N VAL A 49 -11.10 1.46 -4.46
CA VAL A 49 -9.70 1.09 -4.19
C VAL A 49 -9.67 -0.29 -3.55
N THR A 50 -9.01 -1.24 -4.20
CA THR A 50 -8.73 -2.53 -3.58
C THR A 50 -7.36 -2.48 -2.91
N TYR A 51 -7.35 -2.67 -1.60
CA TYR A 51 -6.12 -2.62 -0.82
C TYR A 51 -5.40 -3.98 -0.80
N HIS A 52 -4.18 -4.01 -1.34
CA HIS A 52 -3.27 -5.14 -1.21
C HIS A 52 -2.36 -4.95 0.01
N SER A 53 -2.59 -5.74 1.05
CA SER A 53 -1.78 -5.72 2.27
C SER A 53 -0.43 -6.41 2.06
N ALA A 54 0.66 -5.68 2.21
CA ALA A 54 2.01 -6.26 2.12
C ALA A 54 2.30 -7.20 3.29
N CYS A 55 2.96 -8.33 3.03
CA CYS A 55 3.28 -9.34 4.05
C CYS A 55 4.09 -8.76 5.21
N SER A 56 5.09 -7.93 4.92
CA SER A 56 5.90 -7.25 5.94
C SER A 56 5.08 -6.34 6.85
N MET A 57 4.00 -5.78 6.34
CA MET A 57 3.12 -4.89 7.06
C MET A 57 2.12 -5.67 7.93
N GLN A 58 1.35 -6.57 7.31
CA GLN A 58 0.30 -7.31 8.02
C GLN A 58 0.83 -8.38 8.98
N HIS A 59 1.93 -9.05 8.64
CA HIS A 59 2.51 -10.12 9.47
C HIS A 59 3.69 -9.65 10.30
N GLY A 60 4.63 -8.90 9.71
CA GLY A 60 5.82 -8.42 10.41
C GLY A 60 5.53 -7.29 11.38
N GLN A 61 4.82 -6.26 10.95
CA GLN A 61 4.51 -5.08 11.78
C GLN A 61 3.14 -5.14 12.45
N GLN A 62 2.28 -6.12 12.10
CA GLN A 62 0.89 -6.26 12.58
C GLN A 62 0.00 -5.04 12.26
N ILE A 63 0.35 -4.28 11.23
CA ILE A 63 -0.45 -3.14 10.73
C ILE A 63 -1.45 -3.67 9.71
N LYS A 64 -2.72 -3.78 10.11
CA LYS A 64 -3.78 -4.39 9.28
C LYS A 64 -4.80 -3.37 8.80
N ASP A 65 -5.20 -2.44 9.65
CA ASP A 65 -6.36 -1.58 9.41
C ASP A 65 -6.00 -0.13 9.08
N THR A 66 -4.90 0.37 9.61
CA THR A 66 -4.47 1.76 9.48
C THR A 66 -4.48 2.28 8.03
N PRO A 67 -3.87 1.61 7.05
CA PRO A 67 -3.88 2.09 5.66
C PRO A 67 -5.30 2.16 5.07
N LYS A 68 -6.14 1.18 5.39
CA LYS A 68 -7.53 1.12 4.91
C LYS A 68 -8.38 2.24 5.52
N THR A 69 -8.17 2.52 6.79
CA THR A 69 -8.85 3.62 7.50
C THR A 69 -8.49 4.97 6.89
N LEU A 70 -7.20 5.20 6.61
CA LEU A 70 -6.73 6.42 5.97
C LEU A 70 -7.31 6.57 4.55
N LEU A 71 -7.30 5.52 3.74
CA LEU A 71 -7.90 5.54 2.39
C LEU A 71 -9.41 5.82 2.43
N LYS A 72 -10.15 5.25 3.41
CA LYS A 72 -11.58 5.56 3.60
C LYS A 72 -11.79 7.02 4.00
N ALA A 73 -10.98 7.54 4.92
CA ALA A 73 -11.03 8.94 5.32
C ALA A 73 -10.69 9.88 4.14
N ALA A 74 -9.83 9.43 3.23
CA ALA A 74 -9.50 10.11 1.97
C ALA A 74 -10.59 9.99 0.87
N GLY A 75 -11.79 9.50 1.21
CA GLY A 75 -12.95 9.49 0.32
C GLY A 75 -13.06 8.27 -0.62
N PHE A 76 -12.16 7.30 -0.54
CA PHE A 76 -12.21 6.11 -1.37
C PHE A 76 -13.16 5.03 -0.83
N THR A 77 -13.79 4.28 -1.72
CA THR A 77 -14.49 3.03 -1.38
C THR A 77 -13.47 1.89 -1.30
N VAL A 78 -13.06 1.53 -0.10
CA VAL A 78 -11.98 0.54 0.12
C VAL A 78 -12.54 -0.87 0.21
N LYS A 79 -12.04 -1.77 -0.64
CA LYS A 79 -12.32 -3.20 -0.63
C LYS A 79 -11.08 -4.02 -0.32
N GLU A 80 -11.31 -5.20 0.25
CA GLU A 80 -10.26 -6.20 0.49
C GLU A 80 -10.50 -7.42 -0.41
N PRO A 81 -9.44 -7.93 -1.07
CA PRO A 81 -9.59 -9.12 -1.90
C PRO A 81 -9.78 -10.36 -1.03
N PRO A 82 -10.49 -11.39 -1.52
CA PRO A 82 -10.43 -12.71 -0.90
C PRO A 82 -8.97 -13.14 -0.71
N GLU A 83 -8.71 -13.94 0.33
CA GLU A 83 -7.34 -14.38 0.67
C GLU A 83 -6.34 -13.20 0.78
N GLY A 84 -6.76 -12.10 1.41
CA GLY A 84 -5.94 -10.90 1.56
C GLY A 84 -4.55 -11.16 2.16
N HIS A 85 -4.44 -12.20 3.01
CA HIS A 85 -3.19 -12.66 3.64
C HIS A 85 -2.21 -13.33 2.68
N LEU A 86 -2.65 -13.77 1.48
CA LEU A 86 -1.80 -14.46 0.53
C LEU A 86 -0.73 -13.51 -0.04
N CYS A 87 0.51 -14.03 -0.18
CA CYS A 87 1.61 -13.30 -0.80
C CYS A 87 1.33 -12.98 -2.27
N CYS A 88 1.88 -11.86 -2.76
CA CYS A 88 1.85 -11.52 -4.20
C CYS A 88 2.88 -12.29 -5.04
N GLY A 89 3.74 -13.09 -4.40
CA GLY A 89 4.82 -13.82 -5.06
C GLY A 89 6.16 -13.07 -5.12
N SER A 90 6.22 -11.78 -4.80
CA SER A 90 7.49 -11.02 -4.86
C SER A 90 8.52 -11.50 -3.84
N ALA A 91 8.16 -11.50 -2.55
CA ALA A 91 8.95 -11.99 -1.41
C ALA A 91 10.47 -11.66 -1.50
N GLY A 92 10.78 -10.39 -1.65
CA GLY A 92 12.16 -9.92 -1.85
C GLY A 92 12.68 -10.33 -3.24
N VAL A 93 13.67 -11.20 -3.28
CA VAL A 93 14.25 -11.74 -4.52
C VAL A 93 13.69 -13.12 -4.92
N TYR A 94 12.68 -13.60 -4.20
CA TYR A 94 12.13 -14.94 -4.42
C TYR A 94 11.53 -15.10 -5.83
N ASN A 95 10.91 -14.06 -6.35
CA ASN A 95 10.37 -14.05 -7.72
C ASN A 95 11.44 -14.18 -8.81
N ILE A 96 12.70 -13.87 -8.50
CA ILE A 96 13.86 -14.08 -9.40
C ILE A 96 14.38 -15.51 -9.25
N MET A 97 14.46 -16.00 -8.00
CA MET A 97 15.05 -17.30 -7.68
C MET A 97 14.10 -18.47 -7.95
N GLN A 98 12.79 -18.26 -7.83
CA GLN A 98 11.74 -19.27 -7.95
C GLN A 98 10.56 -18.73 -8.79
N PRO A 99 10.79 -18.39 -10.07
CA PRO A 99 9.81 -17.69 -10.90
C PRO A 99 8.49 -18.45 -11.05
N GLU A 100 8.52 -19.76 -11.25
CA GLU A 100 7.30 -20.56 -11.44
C GLU A 100 6.34 -20.51 -10.24
N ILE A 101 6.87 -20.60 -9.02
CA ILE A 101 6.05 -20.52 -7.81
C ILE A 101 5.56 -19.08 -7.60
N ALA A 102 6.43 -18.10 -7.82
CA ALA A 102 6.12 -16.69 -7.69
C ALA A 102 4.99 -16.26 -8.65
N GLU A 103 5.03 -16.73 -9.89
CA GLU A 103 3.98 -16.48 -10.89
C GLU A 103 2.65 -17.10 -10.51
N ARG A 104 2.63 -18.34 -10.02
CA ARG A 104 1.41 -18.99 -9.54
C ARG A 104 0.78 -18.22 -8.36
N LEU A 105 1.59 -17.72 -7.43
CA LEU A 105 1.12 -16.87 -6.33
C LEU A 105 0.57 -15.54 -6.83
N ARG A 106 1.28 -14.88 -7.76
CA ARG A 106 0.87 -13.65 -8.41
C ARG A 106 -0.48 -13.81 -9.11
N ASP A 107 -0.61 -14.85 -9.91
CA ASP A 107 -1.82 -15.11 -10.70
C ASP A 107 -3.03 -15.38 -9.83
N ARG A 108 -2.86 -16.13 -8.73
CA ARG A 108 -3.91 -16.31 -7.73
C ARG A 108 -4.28 -14.99 -7.05
N LYS A 109 -3.28 -14.18 -6.71
CA LYS A 109 -3.51 -12.85 -6.12
C LYS A 109 -4.29 -11.95 -7.08
N ILE A 110 -3.92 -11.87 -8.34
CA ILE A 110 -4.61 -11.06 -9.36
C ILE A 110 -6.06 -11.54 -9.53
N GLY A 111 -6.28 -12.85 -9.62
CA GLY A 111 -7.65 -13.39 -9.68
C GLY A 111 -8.52 -13.02 -8.47
N ASN A 112 -7.92 -12.86 -7.30
CA ASN A 112 -8.62 -12.39 -6.10
C ASN A 112 -8.85 -10.87 -6.10
N LEU A 113 -7.90 -10.09 -6.60
CA LEU A 113 -8.04 -8.64 -6.78
C LEU A 113 -9.18 -8.33 -7.78
N ASP A 114 -9.25 -9.04 -8.90
CA ASP A 114 -10.29 -8.88 -9.93
C ASP A 114 -11.70 -9.08 -9.40
N LYS A 115 -11.91 -9.96 -8.41
CA LYS A 115 -13.22 -10.20 -7.79
C LYS A 115 -13.81 -8.96 -7.12
N THR A 116 -12.98 -8.03 -6.72
CA THR A 116 -13.40 -6.78 -6.09
C THR A 116 -13.81 -5.70 -7.08
N ARG A 117 -13.50 -5.88 -8.38
CA ARG A 117 -13.70 -4.91 -9.47
C ARG A 117 -13.11 -3.55 -9.11
N PRO A 118 -11.76 -3.46 -8.95
CA PRO A 118 -11.11 -2.21 -8.56
C PRO A 118 -11.03 -1.23 -9.72
N ASP A 119 -11.19 0.06 -9.42
CA ASP A 119 -10.72 1.16 -10.28
C ASP A 119 -9.21 1.33 -10.09
N ILE A 120 -8.73 1.15 -8.85
CA ILE A 120 -7.34 1.31 -8.45
C ILE A 120 -6.98 0.20 -7.46
N ILE A 121 -5.75 -0.31 -7.54
CA ILE A 121 -5.16 -1.17 -6.51
C ILE A 121 -4.17 -0.34 -5.70
N ALA A 122 -4.36 -0.27 -4.39
CA ALA A 122 -3.42 0.37 -3.47
C ALA A 122 -2.52 -0.67 -2.80
N ALA A 123 -1.23 -0.39 -2.73
CA ALA A 123 -0.26 -1.20 -2.00
C ALA A 123 0.83 -0.33 -1.36
N GLY A 124 1.39 -0.78 -0.25
CA GLY A 124 2.44 -0.05 0.48
C GLY A 124 3.86 -0.66 0.30
N ASN A 125 4.09 -1.45 -0.75
CA ASN A 125 5.38 -2.09 -0.98
C ASN A 125 5.70 -2.18 -2.46
N ILE A 126 6.84 -1.62 -2.87
CA ILE A 126 7.25 -1.55 -4.27
C ILE A 126 7.38 -2.94 -4.92
N GLY A 127 7.91 -3.93 -4.22
CA GLY A 127 8.01 -5.29 -4.75
C GLY A 127 6.65 -5.91 -5.07
N CYS A 128 5.62 -5.64 -4.24
CA CYS A 128 4.25 -6.07 -4.51
C CYS A 128 3.66 -5.29 -5.70
N ILE A 129 3.89 -3.98 -5.75
CA ILE A 129 3.41 -3.11 -6.85
C ILE A 129 3.95 -3.63 -8.18
N THR A 130 5.27 -3.79 -8.29
CA THR A 130 5.93 -4.25 -9.52
C THR A 130 5.47 -5.67 -9.93
N GLN A 131 5.40 -6.60 -8.96
CA GLN A 131 5.01 -7.98 -9.22
C GLN A 131 3.57 -8.11 -9.73
N ILE A 132 2.65 -7.35 -9.13
CA ILE A 132 1.24 -7.35 -9.53
C ILE A 132 1.06 -6.60 -10.85
N ALA A 133 1.74 -5.46 -11.05
CA ALA A 133 1.70 -4.70 -12.30
C ALA A 133 2.12 -5.55 -13.49
N LYS A 134 3.27 -6.22 -13.38
CA LYS A 134 3.74 -7.16 -14.41
C LYS A 134 2.69 -8.21 -14.77
N GLY A 135 2.01 -8.78 -13.80
CA GLY A 135 0.99 -9.78 -14.07
C GLY A 135 -0.28 -9.23 -14.73
N TYR A 136 -0.63 -7.96 -14.51
CA TYR A 136 -1.72 -7.28 -15.23
C TYR A 136 -1.31 -6.90 -16.66
N GLU A 137 -0.05 -6.47 -16.88
CA GLU A 137 0.50 -6.21 -18.22
C GLU A 137 0.47 -7.46 -19.09
N GLU A 138 0.92 -8.60 -18.57
CA GLU A 138 0.91 -9.90 -19.27
C GLU A 138 -0.51 -10.38 -19.66
N ARG A 139 -1.54 -9.86 -19.02
CA ARG A 139 -2.95 -10.18 -19.28
C ARG A 139 -3.66 -9.16 -20.17
N GLU A 140 -2.95 -8.14 -20.65
CA GLU A 140 -3.51 -7.04 -21.45
C GLU A 140 -4.73 -6.37 -20.78
N ARG A 141 -4.80 -6.41 -19.46
CA ARG A 141 -5.86 -5.83 -18.64
C ARG A 141 -5.28 -4.91 -17.57
N PRO A 142 -4.73 -3.77 -17.97
CA PRO A 142 -4.04 -2.90 -17.05
C PRO A 142 -5.03 -2.30 -16.01
N VAL A 143 -4.83 -2.62 -14.74
CA VAL A 143 -5.44 -1.93 -13.61
C VAL A 143 -4.35 -1.07 -12.96
N PRO A 144 -4.57 0.24 -12.69
CA PRO A 144 -3.56 1.07 -12.08
C PRO A 144 -3.25 0.59 -10.66
N ILE A 145 -1.96 0.47 -10.37
CA ILE A 145 -1.47 0.10 -9.05
C ILE A 145 -0.66 1.28 -8.52
N VAL A 146 -1.09 1.81 -7.39
CA VAL A 146 -0.58 3.06 -6.83
C VAL A 146 -0.09 2.82 -5.40
N HIS A 147 0.98 3.48 -5.01
CA HIS A 147 1.41 3.43 -3.62
C HIS A 147 0.36 4.13 -2.73
N THR A 148 0.07 3.54 -1.58
CA THR A 148 -0.96 4.07 -0.66
C THR A 148 -0.75 5.54 -0.33
N VAL A 149 0.51 5.97 -0.13
CA VAL A 149 0.84 7.36 0.19
C VAL A 149 0.55 8.32 -0.96
N GLU A 150 0.79 7.91 -2.20
CA GLU A 150 0.47 8.73 -3.38
C GLU A 150 -1.04 8.98 -3.51
N LEU A 151 -1.88 7.96 -3.19
CA LEU A 151 -3.33 8.15 -3.16
C LEU A 151 -3.77 9.09 -2.04
N LEU A 152 -3.13 9.01 -0.87
CA LEU A 152 -3.42 9.90 0.25
C LEU A 152 -2.98 11.33 -0.05
N ASP A 153 -1.81 11.52 -0.66
CA ASP A 153 -1.30 12.82 -1.09
C ASP A 153 -2.24 13.44 -2.13
N TRP A 154 -2.58 12.69 -3.18
CA TRP A 154 -3.52 13.14 -4.19
C TRP A 154 -4.88 13.54 -3.61
N ALA A 155 -5.46 12.73 -2.74
CA ALA A 155 -6.75 13.02 -2.12
C ALA A 155 -6.72 14.25 -1.20
N THR A 156 -5.55 14.67 -0.74
CA THR A 156 -5.36 15.87 0.10
C THR A 156 -4.86 17.09 -0.67
N GLY A 157 -4.87 17.04 -2.01
CA GLY A 157 -4.51 18.15 -2.88
C GLY A 157 -3.14 18.07 -3.52
N GLY A 158 -2.43 16.95 -3.35
CA GLY A 158 -1.17 16.66 -4.03
C GLY A 158 -1.36 16.28 -5.51
N PRO A 159 -0.26 16.01 -6.23
CA PRO A 159 -0.30 15.67 -7.65
C PRO A 159 -1.03 14.36 -7.93
N VAL A 160 -1.59 14.25 -9.13
CA VAL A 160 -2.16 12.99 -9.63
C VAL A 160 -1.04 11.95 -9.75
N PRO A 161 -1.19 10.74 -9.17
CA PRO A 161 -0.23 9.66 -9.38
C PRO A 161 -0.04 9.34 -10.87
N GLU A 162 1.20 9.12 -11.30
CA GLU A 162 1.55 8.86 -12.71
C GLU A 162 0.72 7.70 -13.30
N ALA A 163 0.51 6.63 -12.54
CA ALA A 163 -0.28 5.48 -12.97
C ALA A 163 -1.76 5.81 -13.27
N LEU A 164 -2.25 6.98 -12.87
CA LEU A 164 -3.63 7.45 -13.08
C LEU A 164 -3.73 8.54 -14.15
N ALA A 165 -2.63 9.20 -14.52
CA ALA A 165 -2.62 10.36 -15.41
C ALA A 165 -3.25 10.06 -16.79
N ASP A 166 -2.97 8.90 -17.37
CA ASP A 166 -3.41 8.52 -18.71
C ASP A 166 -4.82 7.90 -18.77
N ARG A 167 -5.56 7.85 -17.65
CA ARG A 167 -6.79 7.05 -17.57
C ARG A 167 -8.09 7.82 -17.41
N GLY A 168 -8.05 9.14 -17.43
CA GLY A 168 -9.24 10.00 -17.22
C GLY A 168 -9.84 9.88 -15.81
N LEU A 169 -9.21 9.10 -14.91
CA LEU A 169 -9.64 8.97 -13.52
C LEU A 169 -9.33 10.23 -12.71
N ALA A 170 -8.38 11.04 -13.19
CA ALA A 170 -8.02 12.33 -12.62
C ALA A 170 -9.20 13.31 -12.61
N ASP A 171 -9.99 13.33 -13.67
CA ASP A 171 -11.11 14.27 -13.82
C ASP A 171 -12.28 13.93 -12.89
N SER A 172 -12.46 12.65 -12.57
CA SER A 172 -13.51 12.19 -11.64
C SER A 172 -13.26 12.61 -10.19
N ALA A 173 -12.00 12.83 -9.82
CA ALA A 173 -11.60 13.24 -8.48
C ALA A 173 -11.40 14.76 -8.33
N LEU A 174 -11.27 15.50 -9.45
CA LEU A 174 -11.08 16.96 -9.47
C LEU A 174 -12.33 17.77 -9.09
N GLN A 175 -13.44 17.15 -8.73
CA GLN A 175 -14.56 17.82 -8.08
C GLN A 175 -14.36 18.03 -6.58
N LEU A 176 -13.16 17.76 -6.05
CA LEU A 176 -12.80 18.15 -4.70
C LEU A 176 -12.65 19.69 -4.65
N PRO A 177 -13.36 20.38 -3.76
CA PRO A 177 -13.19 21.82 -3.63
C PRO A 177 -11.75 22.10 -3.21
N LEU A 178 -10.98 22.75 -4.11
CA LEU A 178 -9.70 23.35 -3.75
C LEU A 178 -9.95 24.25 -2.54
N ARG A 179 -9.45 23.88 -1.37
CA ARG A 179 -9.43 24.81 -0.25
C ARG A 179 -8.55 25.98 -0.66
N ALA A 180 -9.17 27.16 -0.75
CA ALA A 180 -8.43 28.39 -0.76
C ALA A 180 -7.50 28.40 0.46
N ALA A 181 -6.21 28.57 0.20
CA ALA A 181 -5.25 28.86 1.25
C ALA A 181 -5.61 30.24 1.81
N GLU A 182 -6.09 30.30 3.03
CA GLU A 182 -6.08 31.47 3.89
C GLU A 182 -4.91 31.35 4.88
#